data_f8e1b7a60c7421e5f34e6a9fddee4b82
#
_entry.id   f8e1b7a60c7421e5f34e6a9fddee4b82
#
_cell.length_a   1.000
_cell.length_b   1.000
_cell.length_c   1.000
_cell.angle_alpha   90.00
_cell.angle_beta   90.00
_cell.angle_gamma   90.00
#
_symmetry.space_group_name_H-M   'P 1'
#
loop_
_entity.id
_entity.type
_entity.pdbx_description
1 polymer ?
#
loop_
_entity_poly.entity_id
_entity_poly.type
_entity_poly.pdbx_seq_one_letter_code
_entity_poly.pdbx_strand_id
1 'polypeptide(L)'
;ASEFLRLYPSAKILVTTKKDFEKNNRRRFCSRIATGDYDAIIIGHSQFEKIPMSKARQERLLQEQIEEITQGIQELKFMRGEQFSIKQMERTRKQLEGRLRKLQAEERKDDVVTFEELGVDRLFVDEAHAYKNLFLTTKMRNVAGLSTSEAQKSTDMFLKCRYMDELTGGRGVIFATGTPISNSMTEM
;
A
#
# COMPACT_ATOMS: atom_id res chain seq x y z
N ALA A 1 19.99 1.85 11.47
CA ALA A 1 21.24 1.52 10.74
C ALA A 1 22.33 1.01 11.68
N SER A 2 22.70 1.77 12.73
CA SER A 2 23.79 1.39 13.65
C SER A 2 23.54 0.04 14.33
N GLU A 3 22.34 -0.22 14.81
CA GLU A 3 21.99 -1.48 15.44
C GLU A 3 22.02 -2.67 14.48
N PHE A 4 21.59 -2.46 13.22
CA PHE A 4 21.70 -3.47 12.19
C PHE A 4 23.16 -3.88 11.97
N LEU A 5 24.07 -2.91 11.87
CA LEU A 5 25.51 -3.17 11.70
C LEU A 5 26.17 -3.76 12.96
N ARG A 6 25.59 -3.58 14.14
CA ARG A 6 26.06 -4.29 15.34
C ARG A 6 25.78 -5.79 15.29
N LEU A 7 24.63 -6.18 14.69
CA LEU A 7 24.27 -7.58 14.51
C LEU A 7 24.95 -8.19 13.29
N TYR A 8 25.09 -7.40 12.22
CA TYR A 8 25.64 -7.84 10.94
C TYR A 8 26.76 -6.89 10.48
N PRO A 9 27.98 -6.98 11.05
CA PRO A 9 29.04 -6.00 10.84
C PRO A 9 29.55 -5.91 9.39
N SER A 10 29.45 -7.01 8.62
CA SER A 10 29.88 -7.07 7.21
C SER A 10 28.78 -6.74 6.21
N ALA A 11 27.56 -6.44 6.68
CA ALA A 11 26.45 -6.18 5.78
C ALA A 11 26.62 -4.89 4.97
N LYS A 12 26.34 -4.96 3.69
CA LYS A 12 26.26 -3.81 2.78
C LYS A 12 24.88 -3.17 2.90
N ILE A 13 24.76 -2.10 3.65
CA ILE A 13 23.50 -1.40 3.83
C ILE A 13 23.43 -0.10 3.05
N LEU A 14 22.23 0.21 2.53
CA LEU A 14 21.91 1.50 1.94
C LEU A 14 20.90 2.22 2.84
N VAL A 15 21.31 3.39 3.36
CA VAL A 15 20.43 4.23 4.20
C VAL A 15 19.96 5.42 3.42
N THR A 16 18.66 5.65 3.36
CA THR A 16 18.10 6.77 2.61
C THR A 16 18.17 8.08 3.37
N THR A 17 18.34 9.16 2.62
CA THR A 17 18.23 10.53 3.10
C THR A 17 17.05 11.24 2.44
N LYS A 18 16.62 12.37 3.00
CA LYS A 18 15.54 13.18 2.38
C LYS A 18 15.93 13.66 0.97
N LYS A 19 17.21 13.94 0.75
CA LYS A 19 17.74 14.41 -0.55
C LYS A 19 17.62 13.36 -1.65
N ASP A 20 17.72 12.08 -1.32
CA ASP A 20 17.60 10.98 -2.29
C ASP A 20 16.21 10.92 -2.93
N PHE A 21 15.18 11.41 -2.22
CA PHE A 21 13.78 11.44 -2.67
C PHE A 21 13.30 12.80 -3.19
N GLU A 22 14.20 13.74 -3.40
CA GLU A 22 13.91 14.95 -4.18
C GLU A 22 13.63 14.58 -5.64
N LYS A 23 12.83 15.42 -6.33
CA LYS A 23 12.32 15.13 -7.68
C LYS A 23 13.41 14.69 -8.68
N ASN A 24 14.59 15.31 -8.61
CA ASN A 24 15.69 15.05 -9.54
C ASN A 24 16.56 13.85 -9.14
N ASN A 25 16.56 13.46 -7.87
CA ASN A 25 17.44 12.43 -7.33
C ASN A 25 16.75 11.06 -7.21
N ARG A 26 15.43 11.05 -7.04
CA ARG A 26 14.63 9.85 -6.77
C ARG A 26 14.85 8.73 -7.80
N ARG A 27 14.81 9.07 -9.09
CA ARG A 27 15.06 8.09 -10.17
C ARG A 27 16.43 7.44 -10.01
N ARG A 28 17.47 8.26 -9.86
CA ARG A 28 18.86 7.80 -9.69
C ARG A 28 18.99 6.90 -8.45
N PHE A 29 18.33 7.29 -7.37
CA PHE A 29 18.35 6.53 -6.13
C PHE A 29 17.64 5.16 -6.27
N CYS A 30 16.43 5.13 -6.85
CA CYS A 30 15.72 3.87 -7.11
C CYS A 30 16.50 2.97 -8.09
N SER A 31 17.11 3.53 -9.14
CA SER A 31 17.98 2.74 -10.03
C SER A 31 19.19 2.17 -9.29
N ARG A 32 19.77 2.91 -8.35
CA ARG A 32 20.87 2.42 -7.50
C ARG A 32 20.44 1.25 -6.62
N ILE A 33 19.20 1.26 -6.11
CA ILE A 33 18.64 0.12 -5.37
C ILE A 33 18.52 -1.08 -6.31
N ALA A 34 17.88 -0.90 -7.46
CA ALA A 34 17.59 -1.98 -8.40
C ALA A 34 18.85 -2.66 -8.99
N THR A 35 19.96 -1.93 -9.10
CA THR A 35 21.22 -2.44 -9.68
C THR A 35 22.31 -2.72 -8.65
N GLY A 36 22.07 -2.36 -7.39
CA GLY A 36 23.06 -2.53 -6.33
C GLY A 36 22.96 -3.90 -5.65
N ASP A 37 24.08 -4.33 -5.11
CA ASP A 37 24.18 -5.56 -4.29
C ASP A 37 24.16 -5.14 -2.82
N TYR A 38 22.96 -4.99 -2.24
CA TYR A 38 22.76 -4.59 -0.86
C TYR A 38 22.08 -5.71 -0.06
N ASP A 39 22.60 -5.98 1.14
CA ASP A 39 21.96 -6.90 2.09
C ASP A 39 20.73 -6.29 2.74
N ALA A 40 20.72 -4.96 2.93
CA ALA A 40 19.56 -4.26 3.46
C ALA A 40 19.48 -2.80 2.97
N ILE A 41 18.25 -2.32 2.81
CA ILE A 41 17.94 -0.94 2.46
C ILE A 41 17.04 -0.36 3.55
N ILE A 42 17.49 0.71 4.20
CA ILE A 42 16.75 1.36 5.27
C ILE A 42 16.12 2.64 4.75
N ILE A 43 14.78 2.65 4.71
CA ILE A 43 13.98 3.73 4.12
C ILE A 43 13.01 4.26 5.17
N GLY A 44 12.90 5.58 5.31
CA GLY A 44 11.84 6.18 6.13
C GLY A 44 10.48 6.10 5.45
N HIS A 45 9.39 5.98 6.21
CA HIS A 45 8.02 5.82 5.70
C HIS A 45 7.67 6.87 4.63
N SER A 46 7.92 8.16 4.91
CA SER A 46 7.61 9.25 3.97
C SER A 46 8.41 9.22 2.66
N GLN A 47 9.55 8.54 2.64
CA GLN A 47 10.31 8.28 1.42
C GLN A 47 9.79 7.03 0.71
N PHE A 48 9.45 5.98 1.45
CA PHE A 48 8.90 4.73 0.94
C PHE A 48 7.59 4.95 0.18
N GLU A 49 6.71 5.81 0.70
CA GLU A 49 5.45 6.23 0.06
C GLU A 49 5.66 6.91 -1.31
N LYS A 50 6.86 7.42 -1.59
CA LYS A 50 7.19 8.05 -2.88
C LYS A 50 7.63 7.06 -3.96
N ILE A 51 7.84 5.80 -3.62
CA ILE A 51 8.14 4.73 -4.58
C ILE A 51 6.80 4.17 -5.07
N PRO A 52 6.41 4.42 -6.32
CA PRO A 52 5.10 3.98 -6.79
C PRO A 52 5.06 2.50 -7.10
N MET A 53 3.87 1.92 -7.05
CA MET A 53 3.56 0.66 -7.70
C MET A 53 3.31 0.88 -9.19
N SER A 54 3.47 -0.17 -9.99
CA SER A 54 3.13 -0.10 -11.41
C SER A 54 1.68 0.31 -11.64
N LYS A 55 1.42 1.04 -12.72
CA LYS A 55 0.07 1.49 -13.11
C LYS A 55 -0.88 0.30 -13.25
N ALA A 56 -0.41 -0.79 -13.86
CA ALA A 56 -1.20 -2.00 -14.04
C ALA A 56 -1.69 -2.62 -12.71
N ARG A 57 -0.85 -2.64 -11.67
CA ARG A 57 -1.25 -3.12 -10.34
C ARG A 57 -2.26 -2.20 -9.66
N GLN A 58 -2.07 -0.89 -9.79
CA GLN A 58 -3.01 0.08 -9.24
C GLN A 58 -4.38 -0.03 -9.92
N GLU A 59 -4.42 -0.17 -11.25
CA GLU A 59 -5.65 -0.39 -12.02
C GLU A 59 -6.35 -1.68 -11.60
N ARG A 60 -5.61 -2.79 -11.48
CA ARG A 60 -6.16 -4.08 -11.05
C ARG A 60 -6.82 -3.99 -9.67
N LEU A 61 -6.17 -3.35 -8.69
CA LEU A 61 -6.77 -3.18 -7.38
C LEU A 61 -8.07 -2.38 -7.44
N LEU A 62 -8.09 -1.26 -8.17
CA LEU A 62 -9.30 -0.46 -8.31
C LEU A 62 -10.44 -1.23 -8.98
N GLN A 63 -10.13 -2.05 -9.98
CA GLN A 63 -11.11 -2.93 -10.63
C GLN A 63 -11.66 -3.97 -9.66
N GLU A 64 -10.79 -4.67 -8.91
CA GLU A 64 -11.19 -5.64 -7.90
C GLU A 64 -12.12 -5.01 -6.85
N GLN A 65 -11.78 -3.82 -6.35
CA GLN A 65 -12.63 -3.08 -5.38
C GLN A 65 -13.99 -2.66 -5.98
N ILE A 66 -14.02 -2.24 -7.25
CA ILE A 66 -15.26 -1.88 -7.94
C ILE A 66 -16.16 -3.12 -8.11
N GLU A 67 -15.59 -4.26 -8.48
CA GLU A 67 -16.31 -5.51 -8.64
C GLU A 67 -16.89 -5.98 -7.30
N GLU A 68 -16.09 -5.97 -6.22
CA GLU A 68 -16.52 -6.36 -4.87
C GLU A 68 -17.69 -5.49 -4.38
N ILE A 69 -17.58 -4.16 -4.52
CA ILE A 69 -18.67 -3.24 -4.17
C ILE A 69 -19.91 -3.49 -5.02
N THR A 70 -19.73 -3.76 -6.30
CA THR A 70 -20.85 -4.01 -7.22
C THR A 70 -21.61 -5.29 -6.83
N GLN A 71 -20.89 -6.35 -6.49
CA GLN A 71 -21.48 -7.59 -5.96
C GLN A 71 -22.21 -7.34 -4.64
N GLY A 72 -21.58 -6.60 -3.71
CA GLY A 72 -22.21 -6.23 -2.44
C GLY A 72 -23.50 -5.43 -2.61
N ILE A 73 -23.57 -4.51 -3.56
CA ILE A 73 -24.80 -3.77 -3.90
C ILE A 73 -25.89 -4.71 -4.42
N GLN A 74 -25.54 -5.65 -5.31
CA GLN A 74 -26.51 -6.62 -5.85
C GLN A 74 -27.09 -7.51 -4.75
N GLU A 75 -26.23 -8.03 -3.87
CA GLU A 75 -26.67 -8.86 -2.73
C GLU A 75 -27.61 -8.09 -1.78
N LEU A 76 -27.27 -6.84 -1.43
CA LEU A 76 -28.12 -6.01 -0.59
C LEU A 76 -29.46 -5.68 -1.25
N LYS A 77 -29.50 -5.43 -2.56
CA LYS A 77 -30.75 -5.24 -3.29
C LYS A 77 -31.60 -6.50 -3.29
N PHE A 78 -30.99 -7.67 -3.47
CA PHE A 78 -31.69 -8.96 -3.44
C PHE A 78 -32.29 -9.26 -2.06
N MET A 79 -31.53 -8.99 -0.98
CA MET A 79 -31.98 -9.19 0.40
C MET A 79 -32.95 -8.11 0.90
N ARG A 80 -33.41 -7.17 0.05
CA ARG A 80 -34.17 -5.97 0.44
C ARG A 80 -33.50 -5.17 1.57
N GLY A 81 -32.16 -5.09 1.53
CA GLY A 81 -31.35 -4.37 2.49
C GLY A 81 -31.66 -2.87 2.53
N GLU A 82 -31.17 -2.20 3.56
CA GLU A 82 -31.42 -0.77 3.77
C GLU A 82 -30.93 0.10 2.60
N GLN A 83 -31.83 0.89 2.05
CA GLN A 83 -31.54 1.81 0.92
C GLN A 83 -30.39 2.80 1.20
N PHE A 84 -30.19 3.18 2.45
CA PHE A 84 -29.11 4.08 2.83
C PHE A 84 -27.72 3.43 2.59
N SER A 85 -27.55 2.16 2.96
CA SER A 85 -26.31 1.42 2.73
C SER A 85 -26.02 1.26 1.25
N ILE A 86 -27.04 0.96 0.45
CA ILE A 86 -26.93 0.85 -1.01
C ILE A 86 -26.44 2.18 -1.61
N LYS A 87 -27.07 3.30 -1.23
CA LYS A 87 -26.66 4.64 -1.72
C LYS A 87 -25.21 4.99 -1.33
N GLN A 88 -24.78 4.62 -0.14
CA GLN A 88 -23.39 4.86 0.30
C GLN A 88 -22.41 4.03 -0.52
N MET A 89 -22.70 2.74 -0.75
CA MET A 89 -21.86 1.88 -1.59
C MET A 89 -21.82 2.36 -3.05
N GLU A 90 -22.94 2.82 -3.60
CA GLU A 90 -23.00 3.41 -4.94
C GLU A 90 -22.13 4.69 -5.06
N ARG A 91 -22.09 5.53 -4.02
CA ARG A 91 -21.19 6.70 -3.96
C ARG A 91 -19.72 6.26 -3.96
N THR A 92 -19.37 5.29 -3.13
CA THR A 92 -18.00 4.75 -3.07
C THR A 92 -17.58 4.15 -4.41
N ARG A 93 -18.45 3.37 -5.05
CA ARG A 93 -18.19 2.83 -6.39
C ARG A 93 -17.88 3.93 -7.39
N LYS A 94 -18.70 4.98 -7.44
CA LYS A 94 -18.46 6.15 -8.34
C LYS A 94 -17.12 6.84 -8.07
N GLN A 95 -16.71 6.92 -6.81
CA GLN A 95 -15.40 7.49 -6.46
C GLN A 95 -14.24 6.62 -6.98
N LEU A 96 -14.34 5.30 -6.83
CA LEU A 96 -13.32 4.36 -7.34
C LEU A 96 -13.27 4.37 -8.87
N GLU A 97 -14.41 4.38 -9.55
CA GLU A 97 -14.49 4.53 -11.02
C GLU A 97 -13.87 5.85 -11.50
N GLY A 98 -14.08 6.93 -10.74
CA GLY A 98 -13.45 8.24 -11.01
C GLY A 98 -11.91 8.19 -10.85
N ARG A 99 -11.41 7.49 -9.85
CA ARG A 99 -9.97 7.27 -9.65
C ARG A 99 -9.38 6.42 -10.77
N LEU A 100 -10.05 5.35 -11.15
CA LEU A 100 -9.60 4.47 -12.22
C LEU A 100 -9.49 5.25 -13.54
N ARG A 101 -10.50 6.05 -13.88
CA ARG A 101 -10.46 6.91 -15.09
C ARG A 101 -9.32 7.92 -15.05
N LYS A 102 -9.05 8.55 -13.91
CA LYS A 102 -7.91 9.46 -13.75
C LYS A 102 -6.59 8.74 -13.96
N LEU A 103 -6.42 7.58 -13.32
CA LEU A 103 -5.22 6.76 -13.46
C LEU A 103 -4.98 6.33 -14.91
N GLN A 104 -6.05 5.95 -15.63
CA GLN A 104 -5.98 5.57 -17.05
C GLN A 104 -5.64 6.75 -17.96
N ALA A 105 -6.19 7.95 -17.66
CA ALA A 105 -5.93 9.16 -18.41
C ALA A 105 -4.54 9.77 -18.16
N GLU A 106 -3.88 9.43 -17.03
CA GLU A 106 -2.52 9.88 -16.81
C GLU A 106 -1.59 9.20 -17.81
N GLU A 107 -1.02 9.99 -18.72
CA GLU A 107 0.10 9.56 -19.54
C GLU A 107 1.22 9.06 -18.64
N ARG A 108 1.86 7.95 -19.01
CA ARG A 108 3.04 7.47 -18.31
C ARG A 108 4.03 8.62 -18.22
N LYS A 109 4.21 9.16 -17.04
CA LYS A 109 5.44 9.93 -16.72
C LYS A 109 6.55 8.91 -16.58
N ASP A 110 7.08 8.50 -17.70
CA ASP A 110 7.80 7.26 -17.99
C ASP A 110 9.12 7.03 -17.29
N ASP A 111 9.44 7.72 -16.21
CA ASP A 111 10.81 7.71 -15.72
C ASP A 111 10.97 7.39 -14.23
N VAL A 112 9.98 6.80 -13.59
CA VAL A 112 10.09 6.42 -12.18
C VAL A 112 10.15 4.92 -12.06
N VAL A 113 11.27 4.40 -11.52
CA VAL A 113 11.39 2.99 -11.13
C VAL A 113 10.30 2.64 -10.12
N THR A 114 9.53 1.61 -10.42
CA THR A 114 8.45 1.12 -9.56
C THR A 114 8.99 0.22 -8.44
N PHE A 115 8.15 -0.05 -7.43
CA PHE A 115 8.56 -0.91 -6.32
C PHE A 115 8.93 -2.32 -6.80
N GLU A 116 8.20 -2.84 -7.77
CA GLU A 116 8.46 -4.16 -8.37
C GLU A 116 9.85 -4.24 -9.01
N GLU A 117 10.32 -3.15 -9.59
CA GLU A 117 11.61 -3.07 -10.27
C GLU A 117 12.80 -2.93 -9.31
N LEU A 118 12.54 -2.70 -8.01
CA LEU A 118 13.62 -2.61 -7.02
C LEU A 118 14.27 -3.95 -6.72
N GLY A 119 13.59 -5.07 -6.98
CA GLY A 119 14.14 -6.40 -6.76
C GLY A 119 14.27 -6.81 -5.29
N VAL A 120 13.47 -6.20 -4.40
CA VAL A 120 13.46 -6.57 -2.98
C VAL A 120 12.69 -7.88 -2.77
N ASP A 121 13.17 -8.73 -1.87
CA ASP A 121 12.60 -10.05 -1.56
C ASP A 121 12.00 -10.15 -0.16
N ARG A 122 12.24 -9.17 0.70
CA ARG A 122 11.66 -9.06 2.04
C ARG A 122 11.35 -7.62 2.39
N LEU A 123 10.24 -7.42 3.07
CA LEU A 123 9.78 -6.12 3.54
C LEU A 123 9.56 -6.16 5.05
N PHE A 124 10.38 -5.42 5.78
CA PHE A 124 10.22 -5.20 7.23
C PHE A 124 9.63 -3.83 7.45
N VAL A 125 8.48 -3.74 8.08
CA VAL A 125 7.79 -2.48 8.36
C VAL A 125 7.78 -2.25 9.86
N ASP A 126 8.64 -1.36 10.31
CA ASP A 126 8.64 -0.88 11.68
C ASP A 126 7.54 0.16 11.89
N GLU A 127 6.99 0.25 13.10
CA GLU A 127 5.85 1.11 13.41
C GLU A 127 4.66 0.93 12.44
N ALA A 128 4.33 -0.32 12.16
CA ALA A 128 3.30 -0.74 11.19
C ALA A 128 1.91 -0.13 11.46
N HIS A 129 1.62 0.26 12.71
CA HIS A 129 0.40 0.95 13.10
C HIS A 129 0.18 2.27 12.33
N ALA A 130 1.21 2.85 11.71
CA ALA A 130 1.06 4.01 10.84
C ALA A 130 0.19 3.75 9.60
N TYR A 131 -0.04 2.48 9.22
CA TYR A 131 -0.78 2.06 8.04
C TYR A 131 -2.13 1.39 8.34
N LYS A 132 -2.62 1.47 9.56
CA LYS A 132 -3.85 0.82 10.02
C LYS A 132 -5.15 1.27 9.33
N ASN A 133 -5.19 2.44 8.70
CA ASN A 133 -6.39 2.98 8.07
C ASN A 133 -6.55 2.50 6.61
N LEU A 134 -6.58 1.19 6.42
CA LEU A 134 -6.91 0.60 5.13
C LEU A 134 -8.42 0.68 4.89
N PHE A 135 -8.82 1.05 3.67
CA PHE A 135 -10.23 0.98 3.29
C PHE A 135 -10.69 -0.47 3.20
N LEU A 136 -11.73 -0.79 3.95
CA LEU A 136 -12.37 -2.10 3.91
C LEU A 136 -13.81 -1.95 3.43
N THR A 137 -14.16 -2.69 2.39
CA THR A 137 -15.56 -2.85 1.98
C THR A 137 -16.24 -3.78 2.98
N THR A 138 -17.14 -3.25 3.80
CA THR A 138 -17.86 -4.04 4.80
C THR A 138 -19.35 -3.82 4.73
N LYS A 139 -20.12 -4.90 4.94
CA LYS A 139 -21.58 -4.87 5.13
C LYS A 139 -21.95 -4.43 6.55
N MET A 140 -20.98 -4.43 7.48
CA MET A 140 -21.18 -4.04 8.87
C MET A 140 -21.18 -2.52 9.01
N ARG A 141 -22.11 -1.99 9.82
CA ARG A 141 -22.23 -0.57 10.12
C ARG A 141 -21.63 -0.27 11.48
N ASN A 142 -21.08 0.96 11.62
CA ASN A 142 -20.63 1.52 12.90
C ASN A 142 -19.72 0.58 13.71
N VAL A 143 -18.88 -0.20 13.03
CA VAL A 143 -17.86 -0.97 13.73
C VAL A 143 -16.72 0.00 14.09
N ALA A 144 -16.50 0.15 15.39
CA ALA A 144 -15.40 1.00 15.88
C ALA A 144 -14.07 0.54 15.30
N GLY A 145 -13.30 1.47 14.76
CA GLY A 145 -11.98 1.21 14.15
C GLY A 145 -12.01 0.82 12.67
N LEU A 146 -13.17 0.59 12.04
CA LEU A 146 -13.24 0.45 10.60
C LEU A 146 -13.28 1.84 9.95
N SER A 147 -12.22 2.18 9.25
CA SER A 147 -12.14 3.44 8.51
C SER A 147 -12.98 3.36 7.24
N THR A 148 -13.93 4.30 7.10
CA THR A 148 -14.64 4.52 5.84
C THR A 148 -13.90 5.51 4.93
N SER A 149 -12.84 6.13 5.43
CA SER A 149 -11.94 6.99 4.66
C SER A 149 -10.65 6.26 4.36
N GLU A 150 -10.30 6.22 3.08
CA GLU A 150 -9.06 5.63 2.62
C GLU A 150 -7.89 6.56 2.93
N ALA A 151 -6.89 6.06 3.66
CA ALA A 151 -5.59 6.70 3.72
C ALA A 151 -4.75 6.22 2.54
N GLN A 152 -4.41 7.11 1.63
CA GLN A 152 -3.63 6.78 0.42
C GLN A 152 -2.36 5.99 0.74
N LYS A 153 -1.67 6.32 1.85
CA LYS A 153 -0.48 5.61 2.31
C LYS A 153 -0.76 4.15 2.69
N SER A 154 -1.92 3.87 3.31
CA SER A 154 -2.29 2.50 3.69
C SER A 154 -2.63 1.66 2.47
N THR A 155 -3.30 2.22 1.47
CA THR A 155 -3.57 1.54 0.19
C THR A 155 -2.28 1.29 -0.59
N ASP A 156 -1.35 2.23 -0.61
CA ASP A 156 -0.04 2.04 -1.24
C ASP A 156 0.76 0.92 -0.56
N MET A 157 0.80 0.92 0.78
CA MET A 157 1.43 -0.16 1.55
C MET A 157 0.77 -1.51 1.28
N PHE A 158 -0.55 -1.57 1.24
CA PHE A 158 -1.31 -2.79 0.95
C PHE A 158 -0.95 -3.38 -0.42
N LEU A 159 -0.85 -2.54 -1.46
CA LEU A 159 -0.41 -2.98 -2.79
C LEU A 159 1.00 -3.59 -2.77
N LYS A 160 1.92 -2.95 -2.05
CA LYS A 160 3.30 -3.45 -1.89
C LYS A 160 3.33 -4.77 -1.15
N CYS A 161 2.54 -4.91 -0.08
CA CYS A 161 2.43 -6.17 0.67
C CYS A 161 1.84 -7.28 -0.21
N ARG A 162 0.76 -7.03 -0.95
CA ARG A 162 0.21 -8.02 -1.90
C ARG A 162 1.23 -8.47 -2.94
N TYR A 163 2.00 -7.53 -3.48
CA TYR A 163 3.09 -7.89 -4.40
C TYR A 163 4.13 -8.79 -3.73
N MET A 164 4.55 -8.46 -2.50
CA MET A 164 5.51 -9.27 -1.76
C MET A 164 4.96 -10.67 -1.45
N ASP A 165 3.69 -10.79 -1.13
CA ASP A 165 3.03 -12.08 -0.88
C ASP A 165 2.96 -12.92 -2.17
N GLU A 166 2.61 -12.32 -3.29
CA GLU A 166 2.64 -13.00 -4.61
C GLU A 166 4.05 -13.50 -4.94
N LEU A 167 5.09 -12.67 -4.70
CA LEU A 167 6.47 -12.99 -5.00
C LEU A 167 7.03 -14.11 -4.11
N THR A 168 6.62 -14.16 -2.84
CA THR A 168 7.27 -14.98 -1.80
C THR A 168 6.39 -16.10 -1.26
N GLY A 169 5.17 -16.25 -1.77
CA GLY A 169 4.20 -17.22 -1.24
C GLY A 169 3.75 -16.91 0.19
N GLY A 170 3.51 -15.62 0.50
CA GLY A 170 3.02 -15.16 1.78
C GLY A 170 4.08 -15.06 2.88
N ARG A 171 5.36 -15.01 2.54
CA ARG A 171 6.47 -14.98 3.50
C ARG A 171 7.36 -13.75 3.39
N GLY A 172 6.94 -12.76 2.60
CA GLY A 172 7.77 -11.60 2.25
C GLY A 172 7.61 -10.39 3.14
N VAL A 173 6.62 -10.35 4.03
CA VAL A 173 6.29 -9.15 4.81
C VAL A 173 6.33 -9.45 6.31
N ILE A 174 7.02 -8.60 7.05
CA ILE A 174 7.08 -8.63 8.50
C ILE A 174 6.70 -7.26 9.05
N PHE A 175 5.64 -7.21 9.86
CA PHE A 175 5.23 -6.01 10.58
C PHE A 175 5.76 -6.02 12.00
N ALA A 176 6.32 -4.90 12.43
CA ALA A 176 6.74 -4.68 13.80
C ALA A 176 6.06 -3.42 14.35
N THR A 177 5.54 -3.50 15.56
CA THR A 177 4.96 -2.35 16.26
C THR A 177 4.90 -2.60 17.77
N GLY A 178 5.16 -1.57 18.56
CA GLY A 178 4.93 -1.58 20.01
C GLY A 178 3.48 -1.30 20.41
N THR A 179 2.64 -0.85 19.47
CA THR A 179 1.24 -0.46 19.70
C THR A 179 0.32 -1.07 18.64
N PRO A 180 0.12 -2.40 18.63
CA PRO A 180 -0.66 -3.08 17.59
C PRO A 180 -2.13 -2.63 17.57
N ILE A 181 -2.68 -2.28 18.73
CA ILE A 181 -4.05 -1.81 18.90
C ILE A 181 -4.03 -0.48 19.63
N SER A 182 -4.58 0.57 19.04
CA SER A 182 -4.71 1.89 19.67
C SER A 182 -6.16 2.30 19.94
N ASN A 183 -7.09 2.00 19.07
CA ASN A 183 -8.49 2.38 19.22
C ASN A 183 -9.47 1.21 19.15
N SER A 184 -9.17 0.17 18.39
CA SER A 184 -10.06 -0.96 18.16
C SER A 184 -9.30 -2.23 17.79
N MET A 185 -9.87 -3.39 18.14
CA MET A 185 -9.36 -4.72 17.74
C MET A 185 -9.30 -4.90 16.22
N THR A 186 -10.08 -4.13 15.46
CA THR A 186 -10.08 -4.17 14.00
C THR A 186 -8.85 -3.50 13.35
N GLU A 187 -7.96 -2.90 14.15
CA GLU A 187 -6.70 -2.32 13.66
C GLU A 187 -5.61 -3.37 13.40
N MET A 188 -5.80 -4.58 13.89
CA MET A 188 -4.95 -5.73 13.62
C MET A 188 -5.35 -6.41 12.30
#